data_3c63c772ea82c43034ee7b68cc7aadf3
#
_entry.id   3c63c772ea82c43034ee7b68cc7aadf3
#
_cell.length_a   1.000
_cell.length_b   1.000
_cell.length_c   1.000
_cell.angle_alpha   90.00
_cell.angle_beta   90.00
_cell.angle_gamma   90.00
#
_symmetry.space_group_name_H-M   'P 1'
#
loop_
_entity.id
_entity.type
_entity.pdbx_description
1 polymer ?
#
loop_
_entity_poly.entity_id
_entity_poly.type
_entity_poly.pdbx_seq_one_letter_code
_entity_poly.pdbx_strand_id
1 'polypeptide(L)'
;MKIRYFWTGEGENKEPSCQSDVLSNDGIDLLACLFVDHGGQKYESSIAWLDEGLSRVNQIRRGAIECSDWSRDSWGVELRNGMARIYSLYDEDCSAAIALDDFERALLGWKRFIQAD
;
A
#
# COMPACT_ATOMS: atom_id res chain seq x y z
N MET A 1 0.51 1.62 14.37
CA MET A 1 1.26 1.52 13.11
C MET A 1 2.21 2.70 12.99
N LYS A 2 3.44 2.42 12.67
CA LYS A 2 4.45 3.44 12.39
C LYS A 2 4.85 3.36 10.94
N ILE A 3 4.87 4.50 10.24
CA ILE A 3 5.28 4.57 8.85
C ILE A 3 6.00 5.89 8.59
N ARG A 4 7.05 5.83 7.78
CA ARG A 4 7.86 6.98 7.40
C ARG A 4 8.05 6.97 5.90
N TYR A 5 7.91 8.14 5.28
CA TYR A 5 8.11 8.33 3.84
C TYR A 5 9.38 9.16 3.62
N PHE A 6 10.12 8.82 2.57
CA PHE A 6 11.36 9.54 2.25
C PHE A 6 11.71 9.36 0.78
N TRP A 7 12.58 10.23 0.28
CA TRP A 7 13.08 10.15 -1.09
C TRP A 7 14.44 9.46 -1.11
N THR A 8 14.68 8.64 -2.14
CA THR A 8 15.96 8.00 -2.41
C THR A 8 16.48 8.46 -3.76
N GLY A 9 17.81 8.42 -3.96
CA GLY A 9 18.43 8.85 -5.21
C GLY A 9 18.54 10.36 -5.30
N GLU A 10 19.07 10.82 -6.43
CA GLU A 10 19.32 12.24 -6.69
C GLU A 10 18.87 12.61 -8.10
N GLY A 11 18.42 13.87 -8.26
CA GLY A 11 18.03 14.41 -9.55
C GLY A 11 16.91 13.62 -10.21
N GLU A 12 17.12 13.22 -11.44
CA GLU A 12 16.13 12.45 -12.20
C GLU A 12 15.94 11.02 -11.70
N ASN A 13 16.86 10.53 -10.89
CA ASN A 13 16.78 9.19 -10.31
C ASN A 13 16.13 9.18 -8.92
N LYS A 14 15.57 10.30 -8.51
CA LYS A 14 14.89 10.45 -7.23
C LYS A 14 13.61 9.63 -7.23
N GLU A 15 13.45 8.77 -6.23
CA GLU A 15 12.25 7.93 -6.09
C GLU A 15 11.74 7.96 -4.66
N PRO A 16 10.41 7.87 -4.47
CA PRO A 16 9.86 7.80 -3.12
C PRO A 16 10.00 6.38 -2.56
N SER A 17 10.15 6.30 -1.26
CA SER A 17 10.20 5.04 -0.54
C SER A 17 9.53 5.20 0.81
N CYS A 18 9.33 4.09 1.50
CA CYS A 18 8.79 4.14 2.85
C CYS A 18 9.34 3.02 3.71
N GLN A 19 9.20 3.20 5.02
CA GLN A 19 9.58 2.22 6.01
C GLN A 19 8.46 2.14 7.04
N SER A 20 8.01 0.93 7.37
CA SER A 20 6.93 0.74 8.33
C SER A 20 7.24 -0.41 9.28
N ASP A 21 6.39 -0.54 10.30
CA ASP A 21 6.42 -1.69 11.22
C ASP A 21 5.39 -2.77 10.84
N VAL A 22 4.84 -2.70 9.63
CA VAL A 22 3.92 -3.73 9.13
C VAL A 22 4.74 -4.82 8.48
N LEU A 23 5.10 -5.83 9.27
CA LEU A 23 6.08 -6.84 8.89
C LEU A 23 5.45 -8.23 8.78
N SER A 24 5.93 -9.01 7.81
CA SER A 24 5.63 -10.43 7.73
C SER A 24 6.35 -11.17 8.87
N ASN A 25 6.08 -12.48 9.00
CA ASN A 25 6.78 -13.32 9.98
C ASN A 25 8.30 -13.33 9.76
N ASP A 26 8.73 -13.15 8.52
CA ASP A 26 10.15 -13.12 8.15
C ASP A 26 10.76 -11.71 8.23
N GLY A 27 10.01 -10.74 8.72
CA GLY A 27 10.52 -9.37 8.88
C GLY A 27 10.48 -8.52 7.63
N ILE A 28 9.74 -8.93 6.60
CA ILE A 28 9.59 -8.15 5.37
C ILE A 28 8.59 -7.03 5.59
N ASP A 29 8.97 -5.80 5.22
CA ASP A 29 8.11 -4.62 5.33
C ASP A 29 7.09 -4.63 4.18
N LEU A 30 5.88 -5.06 4.49
CA LEU A 30 4.85 -5.29 3.46
C LEU A 30 4.24 -4.01 2.91
N LEU A 31 4.12 -2.95 3.72
CA LEU A 31 3.65 -1.67 3.20
C LEU A 31 4.67 -1.06 2.23
N ALA A 32 5.95 -1.14 2.56
CA ALA A 32 6.99 -0.68 1.66
C ALA A 32 6.96 -1.45 0.33
N CYS A 33 6.85 -2.77 0.40
CA CYS A 33 6.76 -3.60 -0.80
C CYS A 33 5.56 -3.22 -1.67
N LEU A 34 4.39 -3.04 -1.05
CA LEU A 34 3.17 -2.71 -1.77
C LEU A 34 3.27 -1.33 -2.43
N PHE A 35 3.74 -0.33 -1.69
CA PHE A 35 3.73 1.06 -2.17
C PHE A 35 4.77 1.30 -3.26
N VAL A 36 5.91 0.65 -3.23
CA VAL A 36 6.96 0.83 -4.25
C VAL A 36 6.80 -0.13 -5.43
N ASP A 37 5.78 -0.98 -5.43
CA ASP A 37 5.52 -1.98 -6.47
C ASP A 37 4.84 -1.32 -7.68
N HIS A 38 5.60 -0.59 -8.49
CA HIS A 38 5.06 0.11 -9.66
C HIS A 38 5.40 -0.59 -10.98
N GLY A 39 5.91 -1.81 -10.92
CA GLY A 39 6.16 -2.63 -12.12
C GLY A 39 7.11 -2.01 -13.12
N GLY A 40 8.08 -1.21 -12.64
CA GLY A 40 9.03 -0.54 -13.52
C GLY A 40 8.53 0.77 -14.11
N GLN A 41 7.29 1.16 -13.81
CA GLN A 41 6.72 2.42 -14.23
C GLN A 41 7.24 3.55 -13.32
N LYS A 42 7.01 4.80 -13.73
CA LYS A 42 7.33 5.94 -12.87
C LYS A 42 6.38 5.95 -11.67
N TYR A 43 6.86 6.44 -10.52
CA TYR A 43 6.05 6.44 -9.30
C TYR A 43 4.76 7.24 -9.45
N GLU A 44 4.71 8.27 -10.30
CA GLU A 44 3.51 9.06 -10.54
C GLU A 44 2.36 8.20 -11.08
N SER A 45 2.67 7.11 -11.76
CA SER A 45 1.64 6.18 -12.26
C SER A 45 0.88 5.49 -11.14
N SER A 46 1.43 5.52 -9.90
CA SER A 46 0.78 4.92 -8.73
C SER A 46 -0.45 5.68 -8.26
N ILE A 47 -0.62 6.95 -8.65
CA ILE A 47 -1.73 7.77 -8.17
C ILE A 47 -3.08 7.13 -8.49
N ALA A 48 -3.27 6.65 -9.72
CA ALA A 48 -4.51 6.01 -10.12
C ALA A 48 -4.80 4.75 -9.27
N TRP A 49 -3.76 3.96 -8.98
CA TRP A 49 -3.90 2.76 -8.14
C TRP A 49 -4.25 3.14 -6.69
N LEU A 50 -3.64 4.20 -6.17
CA LEU A 50 -3.92 4.69 -4.81
C LEU A 50 -5.36 5.21 -4.71
N ASP A 51 -5.82 5.95 -5.72
CA ASP A 51 -7.19 6.44 -5.76
C ASP A 51 -8.20 5.29 -5.81
N GLU A 52 -7.90 4.23 -6.56
CA GLU A 52 -8.72 3.02 -6.58
C GLU A 52 -8.77 2.37 -5.20
N GLY A 53 -7.64 2.28 -4.52
CA GLY A 53 -7.56 1.74 -3.17
C GLY A 53 -8.39 2.53 -2.17
N LEU A 54 -8.31 3.86 -2.23
CA LEU A 54 -9.10 4.73 -1.37
C LEU A 54 -10.60 4.59 -1.64
N SER A 55 -10.98 4.44 -2.91
CA SER A 55 -12.37 4.19 -3.29
C SER A 55 -12.87 2.87 -2.69
N ARG A 56 -12.07 1.81 -2.75
CA ARG A 56 -12.44 0.50 -2.20
C ARG A 56 -12.58 0.55 -0.68
N VAL A 57 -11.69 1.24 0.02
CA VAL A 57 -11.79 1.45 1.46
C VAL A 57 -13.12 2.12 1.80
N ASN A 58 -13.48 3.17 1.06
CA ASN A 58 -14.72 3.89 1.27
C ASN A 58 -15.95 3.00 1.03
N GLN A 59 -15.93 2.16 0.00
CA GLN A 59 -17.02 1.23 -0.30
C GLN A 59 -17.22 0.21 0.82
N ILE A 60 -16.13 -0.31 1.39
CA ILE A 60 -16.18 -1.22 2.54
C ILE A 60 -16.80 -0.51 3.75
N ARG A 61 -16.38 0.73 4.03
CA ARG A 61 -16.91 1.49 5.17
C ARG A 61 -18.40 1.78 5.07
N ARG A 62 -18.88 2.04 3.85
CA ARG A 62 -20.29 2.33 3.63
C ARG A 62 -21.14 1.06 3.56
N GLY A 63 -20.52 -0.10 3.62
CA GLY A 63 -21.24 -1.36 3.48
C GLY A 63 -21.70 -1.66 2.06
N ALA A 64 -21.18 -0.93 1.06
CA ALA A 64 -21.52 -1.16 -0.34
C ALA A 64 -20.96 -2.51 -0.84
N ILE A 65 -19.85 -2.94 -0.30
CA ILE A 65 -19.25 -4.25 -0.57
C ILE A 65 -18.75 -4.85 0.74
N GLU A 66 -18.73 -6.18 0.85
CA GLU A 66 -18.27 -6.87 2.05
C GLU A 66 -16.76 -7.07 2.06
N CYS A 67 -16.18 -7.26 0.89
CA CYS A 67 -14.75 -7.46 0.75
C CYS A 67 -14.28 -6.92 -0.59
N SER A 68 -12.99 -6.69 -0.68
CA SER A 68 -12.36 -6.26 -1.92
C SER A 68 -10.95 -6.82 -1.97
N ASP A 69 -10.53 -7.25 -3.12
CA ASP A 69 -9.20 -7.79 -3.34
C ASP A 69 -8.66 -7.16 -4.61
N TRP A 70 -7.52 -6.45 -4.50
CA TRP A 70 -6.87 -5.90 -5.68
C TRP A 70 -5.36 -5.94 -5.49
N SER A 71 -4.63 -5.86 -6.58
CA SER A 71 -3.20 -6.09 -6.53
C SER A 71 -2.43 -5.11 -7.40
N ARG A 72 -1.13 -5.11 -7.18
CA ARG A 72 -0.15 -4.52 -8.07
C ARG A 72 0.57 -5.66 -8.78
N ASP A 73 1.85 -5.46 -9.11
CA ASP A 73 2.62 -6.42 -9.89
C ASP A 73 2.96 -7.69 -9.10
N SER A 74 3.38 -7.53 -7.85
CA SER A 74 3.84 -8.65 -7.02
C SER A 74 3.13 -8.75 -5.65
N TRP A 75 2.34 -7.75 -5.29
CA TRP A 75 1.71 -7.66 -3.98
C TRP A 75 0.23 -7.36 -4.09
N GLY A 76 -0.55 -7.95 -3.22
CA GLY A 76 -1.99 -7.76 -3.19
C GLY A 76 -2.50 -7.29 -1.84
N VAL A 77 -3.74 -6.84 -1.82
CA VAL A 77 -4.43 -6.38 -0.61
C VAL A 77 -5.83 -6.95 -0.59
N GLU A 78 -6.19 -7.57 0.52
CA GLU A 78 -7.55 -8.01 0.78
C GLU A 78 -8.16 -7.15 1.88
N LEU A 79 -9.29 -6.50 1.59
CA LEU A 79 -10.04 -5.70 2.56
C LEU A 79 -11.26 -6.50 3.00
N ARG A 80 -11.37 -6.76 4.30
CA ARG A 80 -12.46 -7.56 4.86
C ARG A 80 -12.54 -7.35 6.38
N ASN A 81 -13.75 -7.27 6.90
CA ASN A 81 -14.00 -7.24 8.36
C ASN A 81 -13.22 -6.15 9.09
N GLY A 82 -13.10 -4.96 8.49
CA GLY A 82 -12.40 -3.85 9.12
C GLY A 82 -10.89 -3.98 9.11
N MET A 83 -10.35 -4.91 8.33
CA MET A 83 -8.91 -5.17 8.24
C MET A 83 -8.44 -5.07 6.79
N ALA A 84 -7.15 -4.78 6.64
CA ALA A 84 -6.45 -4.84 5.36
C ALA A 84 -5.33 -5.86 5.50
N ARG A 85 -5.37 -6.92 4.70
CA ARG A 85 -4.32 -7.94 4.68
C ARG A 85 -3.47 -7.74 3.42
N ILE A 86 -2.19 -7.50 3.62
CA ILE A 86 -1.23 -7.33 2.53
C ILE A 86 -0.49 -8.65 2.36
N TYR A 87 -0.36 -9.14 1.15
CA TYR A 87 0.25 -10.44 0.88
C TYR A 87 1.01 -10.46 -0.42
N SER A 88 1.96 -11.39 -0.53
CA SER A 88 2.67 -11.67 -1.78
C SER A 88 1.78 -12.46 -2.72
N LEU A 89 1.73 -12.08 -4.00
CA LEU A 89 0.99 -12.82 -5.02
C LEU A 89 1.63 -14.20 -5.29
N TYR A 90 2.87 -14.39 -4.89
CA TYR A 90 3.63 -15.62 -5.12
C TYR A 90 3.73 -16.50 -3.88
N ASP A 91 3.37 -15.98 -2.70
CA ASP A 91 3.44 -16.69 -1.44
C ASP A 91 2.46 -16.08 -0.45
N GLU A 92 1.25 -16.62 -0.38
CA GLU A 92 0.19 -16.09 0.48
C GLU A 92 0.54 -16.13 1.98
N ASP A 93 1.49 -16.99 2.38
CA ASP A 93 1.94 -17.04 3.77
C ASP A 93 2.80 -15.83 4.13
N CYS A 94 3.35 -15.14 3.12
CA CYS A 94 4.04 -13.88 3.33
C CYS A 94 2.99 -12.76 3.36
N SER A 95 2.46 -12.49 4.55
CA SER A 95 1.36 -11.55 4.72
C SER A 95 1.38 -10.89 6.09
N ALA A 96 0.65 -9.79 6.20
CA ALA A 96 0.37 -9.12 7.47
C ALA A 96 -0.95 -8.38 7.33
N ALA A 97 -1.68 -8.24 8.45
CA ALA A 97 -2.94 -7.53 8.47
C ALA A 97 -2.86 -6.34 9.43
N ILE A 98 -3.48 -5.24 9.01
CA ILE A 98 -3.59 -4.03 9.83
C ILE A 98 -5.03 -3.54 9.81
N ALA A 99 -5.39 -2.66 10.74
CA ALA A 99 -6.72 -2.08 10.77
C ALA A 99 -6.97 -1.29 9.48
N LEU A 100 -8.21 -1.31 9.00
CA LEU A 100 -8.60 -0.59 7.79
C LEU A 100 -8.29 0.91 7.90
N ASP A 101 -8.50 1.52 9.08
CA ASP A 101 -8.20 2.93 9.31
C ASP A 101 -6.71 3.22 9.16
N ASP A 102 -5.86 2.33 9.64
CA ASP A 102 -4.41 2.50 9.50
C ASP A 102 -3.98 2.35 8.04
N PHE A 103 -4.60 1.43 7.33
CA PHE A 103 -4.30 1.23 5.91
C PHE A 103 -4.71 2.46 5.10
N GLU A 104 -5.89 3.01 5.35
CA GLU A 104 -6.34 4.22 4.68
C GLU A 104 -5.39 5.39 4.94
N ARG A 105 -4.97 5.54 6.18
CA ARG A 105 -4.02 6.59 6.57
C ARG A 105 -2.70 6.45 5.83
N ALA A 106 -2.22 5.22 5.69
CA ALA A 106 -0.99 4.92 4.96
C ALA A 106 -1.13 5.26 3.47
N LEU A 107 -2.25 4.89 2.83
CA LEU A 107 -2.52 5.22 1.44
C LEU A 107 -2.56 6.73 1.21
N LEU A 108 -3.28 7.46 2.06
CA LEU A 108 -3.38 8.91 1.96
C LEU A 108 -2.02 9.58 2.16
N GLY A 109 -1.26 9.12 3.15
CA GLY A 109 0.07 9.65 3.43
C GLY A 109 1.02 9.45 2.26
N TRP A 110 1.03 8.26 1.67
CA TRP A 110 1.85 7.96 0.51
C TRP A 110 1.47 8.84 -0.69
N LYS A 111 0.16 8.93 -0.97
CA LYS A 111 -0.33 9.77 -2.07
C LYS A 111 0.09 11.22 -1.90
N ARG A 112 -0.11 11.78 -0.71
CA ARG A 112 0.28 13.17 -0.42
C ARG A 112 1.77 13.37 -0.56
N PHE A 113 2.55 12.40 -0.10
CA PHE A 113 4.01 12.47 -0.14
C PHE A 113 4.52 12.52 -1.58
N ILE A 114 4.02 11.63 -2.45
CA ILE A 114 4.50 11.58 -3.84
C ILE A 114 3.97 12.74 -4.68
N GLN A 115 2.85 13.36 -4.28
CA GLN A 115 2.32 14.55 -4.97
C GLN A 115 2.93 15.85 -4.51
N ALA A 116 3.61 15.86 -3.37
CA ALA A 116 4.19 17.07 -2.78
C ALA A 116 5.52 17.48 -3.39
N ASP A 117 6.04 16.72 -4.31
CA ASP A 117 7.34 16.97 -4.93
C ASP A 117 7.29 18.19 -5.87
#